data_252e4c033d25e0b39105106bce0218f8
#
_entry.id   252e4c033d25e0b39105106bce0218f8
#
_cell.length_a   1.000
_cell.length_b   1.000
_cell.length_c   1.000
_cell.angle_alpha   90.00
_cell.angle_beta   90.00
_cell.angle_gamma   90.00
#
_symmetry.space_group_name_H-M   'P 1'
#
loop_
_entity.id
_entity.type
_entity.pdbx_description
1 polymer ?
#
loop_
_entity_poly.entity_id
_entity_poly.type
_entity_poly.pdbx_seq_one_letter_code
_entity_poly.pdbx_strand_id
1 'polypeptide(L)'
;MTISEEKKRPQEELWEEFRGEISGVLNWVLEGWRDFRENGLAVPEAVKNATLEYKSESDTLEAFINEKCIENPEIKIHTTKLFQLFKDWAKENNESEQIRSNRTLIGLLRERGFQVLPGSQNKNYVHGLGAEAEEAETWVN
;
A
#
# COMPACT_ATOMS: atom_id res chain seq x y z
N MET A 1 7.49 -4.00 23.45
CA MET A 1 7.32 -4.78 24.69
C MET A 1 8.67 -4.77 25.41
N THR A 2 8.79 -4.10 26.54
CA THR A 2 10.06 -3.91 27.25
C THR A 2 10.05 -4.85 28.46
N ILE A 3 11.09 -5.70 28.59
CA ILE A 3 11.24 -6.61 29.73
C ILE A 3 11.68 -5.77 30.93
N SER A 4 10.98 -5.89 32.07
CA SER A 4 11.35 -5.19 33.31
C SER A 4 12.72 -5.68 33.84
N GLU A 5 13.50 -4.79 34.44
CA GLU A 5 14.85 -5.09 34.96
C GLU A 5 14.87 -6.32 35.93
N GLU A 6 13.79 -6.50 36.73
CA GLU A 6 13.64 -7.61 37.66
C GLU A 6 13.49 -8.98 36.96
N LYS A 7 13.19 -9.01 35.66
CA LYS A 7 13.06 -10.25 34.87
C LYS A 7 14.25 -10.51 33.97
N LYS A 8 15.28 -9.67 34.00
CA LYS A 8 16.51 -9.89 33.26
C LYS A 8 17.36 -10.90 33.96
N ARG A 9 17.61 -12.03 33.30
CA ARG A 9 18.55 -13.05 33.79
C ARG A 9 19.99 -12.75 33.35
N PRO A 10 21.03 -13.13 34.10
CA PRO A 10 22.42 -13.01 33.68
C PRO A 10 22.66 -13.74 32.35
N GLN A 11 23.51 -13.19 31.52
CA GLN A 11 23.79 -13.74 30.19
C GLN A 11 24.42 -15.14 30.26
N GLU A 12 25.23 -15.41 31.26
CA GLU A 12 25.87 -16.71 31.48
C GLU A 12 24.85 -17.82 31.75
N GLU A 13 23.85 -17.55 32.58
CA GLU A 13 22.77 -18.49 32.88
C GLU A 13 21.94 -18.82 31.61
N LEU A 14 21.65 -17.81 30.79
CA LEU A 14 20.96 -17.99 29.50
C LEU A 14 21.80 -18.83 28.52
N TRP A 15 23.12 -18.63 28.48
CA TRP A 15 24.02 -19.41 27.63
C TRP A 15 24.10 -20.88 28.03
N GLU A 16 24.07 -21.21 29.32
CA GLU A 16 24.06 -22.59 29.78
C GLU A 16 22.75 -23.30 29.41
N GLU A 17 21.61 -22.61 29.55
CA GLU A 17 20.31 -23.12 29.16
C GLU A 17 20.28 -23.38 27.62
N PHE A 18 20.71 -22.41 26.80
CA PHE A 18 20.80 -22.57 25.36
C PHE A 18 21.73 -23.71 24.91
N ARG A 19 22.84 -23.94 25.60
CA ARG A 19 23.73 -25.07 25.30
C ARG A 19 23.01 -26.42 25.42
N GLY A 20 22.12 -26.55 26.40
CA GLY A 20 21.29 -27.75 26.55
C GLY A 20 20.32 -28.00 25.42
N GLU A 21 19.89 -26.90 24.75
CA GLU A 21 18.90 -26.94 23.68
C GLU A 21 19.48 -26.92 22.26
N ILE A 22 20.81 -26.75 22.11
CA ILE A 22 21.47 -26.60 20.78
C ILE A 22 21.11 -27.76 19.84
N SER A 23 21.02 -29.00 20.33
CA SER A 23 20.66 -30.15 19.48
C SER A 23 19.24 -30.05 18.94
N GLY A 24 18.29 -29.54 19.73
CA GLY A 24 16.91 -29.26 19.28
C GLY A 24 16.84 -28.15 18.26
N VAL A 25 17.58 -27.06 18.50
CA VAL A 25 17.67 -25.93 17.56
C VAL A 25 18.30 -26.39 16.24
N LEU A 26 19.35 -27.21 16.27
CA LEU A 26 19.98 -27.75 15.06
C LEU A 26 18.98 -28.61 14.26
N ASN A 27 18.25 -29.50 14.92
CA ASN A 27 17.23 -30.33 14.26
C ASN A 27 16.15 -29.46 13.60
N TRP A 28 15.65 -28.44 14.29
CA TRP A 28 14.67 -27.50 13.73
C TRP A 28 15.20 -26.78 12.50
N VAL A 29 16.47 -26.32 12.53
CA VAL A 29 17.11 -25.68 11.37
C VAL A 29 17.25 -26.67 10.20
N LEU A 30 17.63 -27.93 10.47
CA LEU A 30 17.77 -28.96 9.45
C LEU A 30 16.41 -29.35 8.82
N GLU A 31 15.35 -29.40 9.61
CA GLU A 31 13.99 -29.62 9.12
C GLU A 31 13.55 -28.47 8.22
N GLY A 32 13.74 -27.21 8.67
CA GLY A 32 13.45 -26.04 7.85
C GLY A 32 14.26 -25.99 6.56
N TRP A 33 15.54 -26.41 6.61
CA TRP A 33 16.38 -26.51 5.43
C TRP A 33 15.88 -27.56 4.43
N ARG A 34 15.44 -28.74 4.92
CA ARG A 34 14.88 -29.79 4.06
C ARG A 34 13.59 -29.31 3.40
N ASP A 35 12.68 -28.73 4.17
CA ASP A 35 11.44 -28.17 3.67
C ASP A 35 11.69 -27.09 2.62
N PHE A 36 12.65 -26.17 2.88
CA PHE A 36 13.04 -25.16 1.90
C PHE A 36 13.61 -25.76 0.61
N ARG A 37 14.41 -26.83 0.70
CA ARG A 37 14.95 -27.50 -0.50
C ARG A 37 13.89 -28.22 -1.33
N GLU A 38 12.88 -28.77 -0.69
CA GLU A 38 11.79 -29.53 -1.36
C GLU A 38 10.70 -28.62 -1.91
N ASN A 39 10.31 -27.62 -1.16
CA ASN A 39 9.12 -26.79 -1.39
C ASN A 39 9.44 -25.33 -1.75
N GLY A 40 10.71 -24.92 -1.63
CA GLY A 40 11.12 -23.52 -1.79
C GLY A 40 10.63 -22.63 -0.63
N LEU A 41 10.68 -21.32 -0.84
CA LEU A 41 10.14 -20.37 0.12
C LEU A 41 8.62 -20.27 -0.07
N ALA A 42 7.86 -20.88 0.86
CA ALA A 42 6.39 -20.78 0.84
C ALA A 42 5.98 -19.31 1.09
N VAL A 43 5.37 -18.68 0.09
CA VAL A 43 4.77 -17.35 0.27
C VAL A 43 3.44 -17.51 1.00
N PRO A 44 3.26 -16.90 2.19
CA PRO A 44 2.01 -17.00 2.94
C PRO A 44 0.81 -16.53 2.09
N GLU A 45 -0.34 -17.20 2.22
CA GLU A 45 -1.57 -16.82 1.50
C GLU A 45 -1.99 -15.36 1.77
N ALA A 46 -1.76 -14.86 2.98
CA ALA A 46 -2.01 -13.46 3.32
C ALA A 46 -1.20 -12.48 2.45
N VAL A 47 0.07 -12.82 2.15
CA VAL A 47 0.93 -11.99 1.27
C VAL A 47 0.47 -12.08 -0.18
N LYS A 48 0.11 -13.28 -0.66
CA LYS A 48 -0.43 -13.45 -2.02
C LYS A 48 -1.72 -12.65 -2.21
N ASN A 49 -2.64 -12.75 -1.26
CA ASN A 49 -3.91 -12.04 -1.32
C ASN A 49 -3.71 -10.52 -1.27
N ALA A 50 -2.85 -10.01 -0.37
CA ALA A 50 -2.52 -8.58 -0.33
C ALA A 50 -1.88 -8.09 -1.64
N THR A 51 -1.02 -8.90 -2.27
CA THR A 51 -0.39 -8.56 -3.56
C THR A 51 -1.43 -8.53 -4.70
N LEU A 52 -2.37 -9.49 -4.72
CA LEU A 52 -3.45 -9.53 -5.71
C LEU A 52 -4.42 -8.36 -5.54
N GLU A 53 -4.78 -8.02 -4.30
CA GLU A 53 -5.62 -6.87 -3.97
C GLU A 53 -4.96 -5.56 -4.42
N TYR A 54 -3.68 -5.35 -4.08
CA TYR A 54 -2.90 -4.18 -4.51
C TYR A 54 -2.82 -4.06 -6.03
N LYS A 55 -2.58 -5.18 -6.74
CA LYS A 55 -2.53 -5.20 -8.20
C LYS A 55 -3.89 -4.81 -8.79
N SER A 56 -4.97 -5.37 -8.29
CA SER A 56 -6.33 -5.05 -8.74
C SER A 56 -6.67 -3.57 -8.52
N GLU A 57 -6.35 -3.01 -7.34
CA GLU A 57 -6.55 -1.58 -7.07
C GLU A 57 -5.72 -0.70 -8.03
N SER A 58 -4.49 -1.10 -8.33
CA SER A 58 -3.61 -0.38 -9.25
C SER A 58 -4.14 -0.41 -10.69
N ASP A 59 -4.58 -1.57 -11.17
CA ASP A 59 -5.13 -1.74 -12.52
C ASP A 59 -6.42 -0.91 -12.69
N THR A 60 -7.29 -0.89 -11.68
CA THR A 60 -8.52 -0.07 -11.65
C THR A 60 -8.21 1.43 -11.67
N LEU A 61 -7.20 1.88 -10.91
CA LEU A 61 -6.78 3.29 -10.94
C LEU A 61 -6.24 3.70 -12.31
N GLU A 62 -5.49 2.82 -12.97
CA GLU A 62 -4.95 3.08 -14.31
C GLU A 62 -6.06 3.25 -15.34
N ALA A 63 -7.04 2.35 -15.34
CA ALA A 63 -8.20 2.44 -16.21
C ALA A 63 -8.95 3.76 -16.01
N PHE A 64 -9.20 4.16 -14.75
CA PHE A 64 -9.84 5.43 -14.42
C PHE A 64 -9.05 6.63 -14.93
N ILE A 65 -7.73 6.67 -14.73
CA ILE A 65 -6.90 7.79 -15.20
C ILE A 65 -6.97 7.91 -16.72
N ASN A 66 -6.83 6.78 -17.43
CA ASN A 66 -6.84 6.76 -18.89
C ASN A 66 -8.20 7.16 -19.50
N GLU A 67 -9.31 6.86 -18.81
CA GLU A 67 -10.66 7.13 -19.35
C GLU A 67 -11.25 8.48 -18.94
N LYS A 68 -10.90 8.99 -17.76
CA LYS A 68 -11.58 10.15 -17.16
C LYS A 68 -10.65 11.29 -16.78
N CYS A 69 -9.33 11.10 -16.91
CA CYS A 69 -8.38 12.12 -16.50
C CYS A 69 -7.45 12.55 -17.64
N ILE A 70 -6.97 13.78 -17.53
CA ILE A 70 -5.91 14.34 -18.38
C ILE A 70 -4.68 14.54 -17.52
N GLU A 71 -3.53 14.07 -18.00
CA GLU A 71 -2.24 14.32 -17.38
C GLU A 71 -1.60 15.57 -17.98
N ASN A 72 -1.43 16.61 -17.17
CA ASN A 72 -0.76 17.84 -17.56
C ASN A 72 -0.11 18.50 -16.32
N PRO A 73 1.19 18.79 -16.34
CA PRO A 73 1.91 19.38 -15.19
C PRO A 73 1.34 20.70 -14.67
N GLU A 74 0.63 21.45 -15.51
CA GLU A 74 0.10 22.77 -15.16
C GLU A 74 -1.27 22.73 -14.47
N ILE A 75 -1.93 21.57 -14.48
CA ILE A 75 -3.27 21.43 -13.89
C ILE A 75 -3.22 20.75 -12.53
N LYS A 76 -4.25 20.98 -11.75
CA LYS A 76 -4.45 20.34 -10.45
C LYS A 76 -5.93 20.12 -10.18
N ILE A 77 -6.24 19.05 -9.46
CA ILE A 77 -7.62 18.73 -9.08
C ILE A 77 -7.71 18.53 -7.55
N HIS A 78 -8.84 18.94 -6.98
CA HIS A 78 -9.13 18.71 -5.57
C HIS A 78 -9.33 17.22 -5.30
N THR A 79 -8.67 16.67 -4.26
CA THR A 79 -8.72 15.23 -3.95
C THR A 79 -10.13 14.68 -3.73
N THR A 80 -11.02 15.46 -3.12
CA THR A 80 -12.42 15.05 -2.90
C THR A 80 -13.19 15.01 -4.23
N LYS A 81 -12.94 15.98 -5.14
CA LYS A 81 -13.58 15.99 -6.46
C LYS A 81 -13.11 14.81 -7.30
N LEU A 82 -11.81 14.56 -7.31
CA LEU A 82 -11.23 13.40 -8.00
C LEU A 82 -11.80 12.08 -7.45
N PHE A 83 -11.93 11.95 -6.13
CA PHE A 83 -12.52 10.76 -5.53
C PHE A 83 -14.00 10.59 -5.87
N GLN A 84 -14.75 11.69 -5.98
CA GLN A 84 -16.15 11.62 -6.41
C GLN A 84 -16.25 11.15 -7.87
N LEU A 85 -15.44 11.71 -8.78
CA LEU A 85 -15.35 11.27 -10.17
C LEU A 85 -14.98 9.79 -10.29
N PHE A 86 -14.01 9.35 -9.47
CA PHE A 86 -13.65 7.94 -9.40
C PHE A 86 -14.84 7.08 -8.98
N LYS A 87 -15.57 7.48 -7.95
CA LYS A 87 -16.74 6.71 -7.44
C LYS A 87 -17.83 6.59 -8.49
N ASP A 88 -18.10 7.66 -9.23
CA ASP A 88 -19.12 7.66 -10.29
C ASP A 88 -18.69 6.75 -11.45
N TRP A 89 -17.46 6.85 -11.90
CA TRP A 89 -16.86 5.98 -12.91
C TRP A 89 -16.83 4.50 -12.45
N ALA A 90 -16.38 4.24 -11.23
CA ALA A 90 -16.29 2.88 -10.68
C ALA A 90 -17.66 2.21 -10.55
N LYS A 91 -18.71 2.99 -10.26
CA LYS A 91 -20.08 2.49 -10.23
C LYS A 91 -20.58 2.09 -11.62
N GLU A 92 -20.24 2.87 -12.64
CA GLU A 92 -20.58 2.59 -14.04
C GLU A 92 -19.88 1.34 -14.56
N ASN A 93 -18.63 1.10 -14.13
CA ASN A 93 -17.79 -0.01 -14.57
C ASN A 93 -17.82 -1.25 -13.65
N ASN A 94 -18.65 -1.27 -12.60
CA ASN A 94 -18.71 -2.32 -11.57
C ASN A 94 -17.38 -2.53 -10.79
N GLU A 95 -16.57 -1.45 -10.67
CA GLU A 95 -15.27 -1.43 -9.98
C GLU A 95 -15.34 -0.76 -8.59
N SER A 96 -16.56 -0.56 -8.06
CA SER A 96 -16.80 0.24 -6.85
C SER A 96 -16.21 -0.32 -5.56
N GLU A 97 -15.82 -1.59 -5.54
CA GLU A 97 -15.26 -2.24 -4.35
C GLU A 97 -13.73 -2.15 -4.23
N GLN A 98 -13.03 -1.77 -5.29
CA GLN A 98 -11.57 -1.81 -5.35
C GLN A 98 -10.94 -0.70 -4.50
N ILE A 99 -11.30 0.57 -4.75
CA ILE A 99 -10.75 1.72 -4.00
C ILE A 99 -11.86 2.36 -3.16
N ARG A 100 -11.96 1.94 -1.90
CA ARG A 100 -13.07 2.29 -1.00
C ARG A 100 -12.95 3.65 -0.31
N SER A 101 -11.78 4.26 -0.31
CA SER A 101 -11.55 5.50 0.41
C SER A 101 -10.69 6.50 -0.37
N ASN A 102 -10.95 7.79 -0.13
CA ASN A 102 -10.10 8.87 -0.66
C ASN A 102 -8.62 8.73 -0.20
N ARG A 103 -8.40 8.18 1.00
CA ARG A 103 -7.04 7.95 1.52
C ARG A 103 -6.29 6.89 0.69
N THR A 104 -6.95 5.79 0.33
CA THR A 104 -6.41 4.74 -0.54
C THR A 104 -6.10 5.31 -1.91
N LEU A 105 -7.04 6.05 -2.53
CA LEU A 105 -6.82 6.71 -3.82
C LEU A 105 -5.59 7.63 -3.80
N ILE A 106 -5.46 8.47 -2.77
CA ILE A 106 -4.30 9.37 -2.61
C ILE A 106 -3.00 8.58 -2.44
N GLY A 107 -3.02 7.45 -1.71
CA GLY A 107 -1.87 6.56 -1.55
C GLY A 107 -1.37 6.06 -2.90
N LEU A 108 -2.25 5.45 -3.69
CA LEU A 108 -1.95 4.91 -5.02
C LEU A 108 -1.47 5.98 -6.00
N LEU A 109 -2.07 7.19 -5.98
CA LEU A 109 -1.62 8.32 -6.80
C LEU A 109 -0.18 8.76 -6.45
N ARG A 110 0.17 8.80 -5.16
CA ARG A 110 1.54 9.13 -4.72
C ARG A 110 2.55 8.08 -5.16
N GLU A 111 2.20 6.81 -5.10
CA GLU A 111 3.04 5.70 -5.57
C GLU A 111 3.30 5.77 -7.07
N ARG A 112 2.36 6.32 -7.84
CA ARG A 112 2.52 6.61 -9.27
C ARG A 112 3.28 7.91 -9.56
N GLY A 113 3.71 8.63 -8.53
CA GLY A 113 4.52 9.84 -8.66
C GLY A 113 3.73 11.15 -8.70
N PHE A 114 2.41 11.13 -8.57
CA PHE A 114 1.63 12.37 -8.49
C PHE A 114 1.88 13.09 -7.16
N GLN A 115 2.10 14.39 -7.22
CA GLN A 115 2.28 15.20 -6.02
C GLN A 115 0.92 15.59 -5.42
N VAL A 116 0.73 15.29 -4.14
CA VAL A 116 -0.46 15.69 -3.40
C VAL A 116 -0.06 16.71 -2.34
N LEU A 117 -0.39 17.96 -2.58
CA LEU A 117 0.00 19.10 -1.76
C LEU A 117 -1.22 19.76 -1.10
N PRO A 118 -1.04 20.30 0.12
CA PRO A 118 -2.06 21.12 0.77
C PRO A 118 -2.23 22.44 0.01
N GLY A 119 -3.47 22.83 -0.21
CA GLY A 119 -3.81 24.12 -0.79
C GLY A 119 -4.55 25.02 0.20
N SER A 120 -5.24 26.05 -0.31
CA SER A 120 -6.05 26.95 0.50
C SER A 120 -7.20 26.21 1.21
N GLN A 121 -7.64 26.72 2.37
CA GLN A 121 -8.76 26.19 3.16
C GLN A 121 -8.58 24.72 3.64
N ASN A 122 -7.35 24.31 3.95
CA ASN A 122 -7.03 22.95 4.43
C ASN A 122 -7.48 21.83 3.47
N LYS A 123 -7.50 22.11 2.15
CA LYS A 123 -7.85 21.18 1.09
C LYS A 123 -6.58 20.67 0.39
N ASN A 124 -6.57 19.38 0.05
CA ASN A 124 -5.45 18.77 -0.68
C ASN A 124 -5.75 18.72 -2.18
N TYR A 125 -4.73 18.98 -2.98
CA TYR A 125 -4.78 18.94 -4.44
C TYR A 125 -3.78 17.94 -5.01
N VAL A 126 -4.20 17.20 -6.03
CA VAL A 126 -3.32 16.37 -6.86
C VAL A 126 -2.84 17.25 -7.99
N HIS A 127 -1.52 17.38 -8.12
CA HIS A 127 -0.86 18.13 -9.19
C HIS A 127 -0.51 17.20 -10.35
N GLY A 128 -0.63 17.71 -11.56
CA GLY A 128 -0.34 16.95 -12.77
C GLY A 128 -1.52 16.15 -13.31
N LEU A 129 -2.69 16.22 -12.66
CA LEU A 129 -3.89 15.47 -13.05
C LEU A 129 -5.12 16.37 -13.05
N GLY A 130 -6.01 16.21 -14.04
CA GLY A 130 -7.30 16.88 -14.14
C GLY A 130 -8.38 15.96 -14.71
N ALA A 131 -9.64 16.38 -14.68
CA ALA A 131 -10.75 15.65 -15.29
C ALA A 131 -10.85 15.94 -16.79
N GLU A 132 -11.20 14.94 -17.61
CA GLU A 132 -11.26 15.07 -19.09
C GLU A 132 -12.46 15.90 -19.59
N ALA A 133 -13.52 16.06 -18.85
CA ALA A 133 -14.70 16.79 -19.30
C ALA A 133 -15.10 17.93 -18.37
N GLU A 134 -15.21 19.13 -18.94
CA GLU A 134 -15.99 20.32 -18.58
C GLU A 134 -15.56 21.20 -17.40
N GLU A 135 -14.63 20.84 -16.53
CA GLU A 135 -14.24 21.73 -15.44
C GLU A 135 -12.72 21.82 -15.20
N ALA A 136 -11.94 21.96 -16.26
CA ALA A 136 -10.64 22.61 -16.12
C ALA A 136 -10.91 24.09 -15.83
N GLU A 137 -11.16 24.42 -14.55
CA GLU A 137 -11.00 25.80 -14.11
C GLU A 137 -9.52 26.14 -14.29
N THR A 138 -9.24 26.72 -15.44
CA THR A 138 -8.01 27.44 -15.72
C THR A 138 -7.91 28.58 -14.74
N TRP A 139 -7.26 28.32 -13.60
CA TRP A 139 -6.77 29.37 -12.74
C TRP A 139 -5.52 29.98 -13.40
N VAL A 140 -5.74 30.80 -14.41
CA VAL A 140 -4.81 31.83 -14.82
C VAL A 140 -5.03 32.97 -13.83
N ASN A 141 -4.17 33.07 -12.81
CA ASN A 141 -3.62 34.28 -12.21
C ASN A 141 -2.65 33.91 -11.09
#